data_8ed814cf021129f41e23f52d9838e6bd
#
_entry.id   8ed814cf021129f41e23f52d9838e6bd
#
_cell.length_a   1.000
_cell.length_b   1.000
_cell.length_c   1.000
_cell.angle_alpha   90.00
_cell.angle_beta   90.00
_cell.angle_gamma   90.00
#
_symmetry.space_group_name_H-M   'P 1'
#
loop_
_entity.id
_entity.type
_entity.pdbx_description
1 polymer ?
#
loop_
_entity_poly.entity_id
_entity_poly.type
_entity_poly.pdbx_seq_one_letter_code
_entity_poly.pdbx_strand_id
1 'polypeptide(L)'
;MTTITVIGGGFAGLVAAISGAEAGARVVLHEAHRELGGCARATHPPYVAHQGPHVLYADGPWWAWLQARRLVGEATGVPVRELGRFRFRHHGRLRRLPPVGVLRLLLDRSTPAPVDVDFRTWVERQYGEETAAAAAGLMGVATFDVDPGRLSAAFVAARMRRVYAVPPPATFVFGGWNGLIARLAAHARALGVDIRTGSRVLALPPAPVVVATSLEAARRLLDDDSLSGVPSGRTVLLDVAVRGSRRDAFVVCDLDEAGWLERFTAPDPTLAPPGESLVQVQLPLRPGEAVASGRRRVERLVDLALPGWQERATWRRHSVSNGRSGALDLPCQTWRDRPAVERGEGVFLAGDMVAAPGLLSEVSFASARSAARQAVSWSWGQGRPPARTVVADPVSETEASQSMR
;
A
#
# COMPACT_ATOMS: atom_id res chain seq x y z
N MET A 1 -19.80 26.79 -7.46
CA MET A 1 -18.79 25.91 -6.84
C MET A 1 -19.04 24.47 -7.34
N THR A 2 -18.03 23.84 -7.89
CA THR A 2 -18.16 22.46 -8.37
C THR A 2 -18.18 21.49 -7.21
N THR A 3 -19.07 20.49 -7.27
CA THR A 3 -19.12 19.40 -6.29
C THR A 3 -18.40 18.18 -6.85
N ILE A 4 -17.42 17.66 -6.11
CA ILE A 4 -16.74 16.41 -6.40
C ILE A 4 -17.31 15.33 -5.49
N THR A 5 -17.73 14.20 -6.07
CA THR A 5 -18.13 13.02 -5.30
C THR A 5 -16.96 12.07 -5.17
N VAL A 6 -16.63 11.68 -3.93
CA VAL A 6 -15.60 10.67 -3.63
C VAL A 6 -16.28 9.42 -3.09
N ILE A 7 -15.98 8.24 -3.66
CA ILE A 7 -16.58 6.97 -3.28
C ILE A 7 -15.50 6.08 -2.65
N GLY A 8 -15.64 5.80 -1.34
CA GLY A 8 -14.70 5.04 -0.53
C GLY A 8 -13.94 5.91 0.48
N GLY A 9 -13.99 5.52 1.77
CA GLY A 9 -13.42 6.25 2.90
C GLY A 9 -12.10 5.67 3.44
N GLY A 10 -11.29 5.03 2.57
CA GLY A 10 -9.92 4.62 2.87
C GLY A 10 -8.90 5.76 2.72
N PHE A 11 -7.60 5.44 2.78
CA PHE A 11 -6.55 6.46 2.59
C PHE A 11 -6.72 7.22 1.28
N ALA A 12 -6.92 6.51 0.16
CA ALA A 12 -7.08 7.15 -1.14
C ALA A 12 -8.26 8.12 -1.17
N GLY A 13 -9.43 7.71 -0.68
CA GLY A 13 -10.62 8.58 -0.66
C GLY A 13 -10.46 9.80 0.24
N LEU A 14 -9.91 9.63 1.45
CA LEU A 14 -9.65 10.75 2.35
C LEU A 14 -8.63 11.74 1.79
N VAL A 15 -7.55 11.25 1.16
CA VAL A 15 -6.57 12.11 0.50
C VAL A 15 -7.18 12.84 -0.69
N ALA A 16 -8.00 12.16 -1.51
CA ALA A 16 -8.69 12.79 -2.64
C ALA A 16 -9.66 13.86 -2.15
N ALA A 17 -10.43 13.56 -1.11
CA ALA A 17 -11.40 14.52 -0.53
C ALA A 17 -10.70 15.75 0.05
N ILE A 18 -9.64 15.59 0.83
CA ILE A 18 -8.84 16.69 1.36
C ILE A 18 -8.25 17.53 0.21
N SER A 19 -7.63 16.86 -0.77
CA SER A 19 -6.99 17.57 -1.90
C SER A 19 -7.99 18.33 -2.75
N GLY A 20 -9.19 17.80 -2.96
CA GLY A 20 -10.29 18.50 -3.66
C GLY A 20 -10.79 19.72 -2.89
N ALA A 21 -11.00 19.57 -1.57
CA ALA A 21 -11.45 20.66 -0.70
C ALA A 21 -10.40 21.78 -0.59
N GLU A 22 -9.11 21.44 -0.45
CA GLU A 22 -8.00 22.39 -0.46
C GLU A 22 -7.89 23.18 -1.80
N ALA A 23 -8.32 22.56 -2.90
CA ALA A 23 -8.41 23.20 -4.22
C ALA A 23 -9.70 24.02 -4.41
N GLY A 24 -10.53 24.19 -3.38
CA GLY A 24 -11.74 25.01 -3.39
C GLY A 24 -13.00 24.32 -3.94
N ALA A 25 -12.98 23.01 -4.13
CA ALA A 25 -14.18 22.25 -4.51
C ALA A 25 -15.05 21.95 -3.27
N ARG A 26 -16.36 21.88 -3.46
CA ARG A 26 -17.26 21.22 -2.50
C ARG A 26 -17.06 19.69 -2.66
N VAL A 27 -16.85 18.98 -1.57
CA VAL A 27 -16.60 17.54 -1.64
C VAL A 27 -17.61 16.78 -0.78
N VAL A 28 -18.19 15.72 -1.37
CA VAL A 28 -19.01 14.73 -0.67
C VAL A 28 -18.31 13.38 -0.75
N LEU A 29 -18.00 12.77 0.39
CA LEU A 29 -17.39 11.46 0.48
C LEU A 29 -18.39 10.43 0.99
N HIS A 30 -18.61 9.36 0.20
CA HIS A 30 -19.45 8.23 0.56
C HIS A 30 -18.60 7.02 0.96
N GLU A 31 -18.86 6.46 2.13
CA GLU A 31 -18.30 5.20 2.60
C GLU A 31 -19.43 4.19 2.86
N ALA A 32 -19.31 3.00 2.27
CA ALA A 32 -20.33 1.96 2.36
C ALA A 32 -20.48 1.36 3.77
N HIS A 33 -19.42 1.38 4.56
CA HIS A 33 -19.42 0.87 5.92
C HIS A 33 -19.73 2.00 6.93
N ARG A 34 -20.05 1.61 8.16
CA ARG A 34 -20.27 2.57 9.26
C ARG A 34 -18.99 3.29 9.68
N GLU A 35 -17.83 2.72 9.36
CA GLU A 35 -16.50 3.21 9.75
C GLU A 35 -15.63 3.44 8.52
N LEU A 36 -14.84 4.52 8.59
CA LEU A 36 -13.83 4.84 7.60
C LEU A 36 -12.62 3.90 7.73
N GLY A 37 -11.74 3.91 6.73
CA GLY A 37 -10.43 3.28 6.79
C GLY A 37 -10.13 2.27 5.68
N GLY A 38 -11.13 1.63 5.09
CA GLY A 38 -10.89 0.63 4.03
C GLY A 38 -9.92 -0.48 4.49
N CYS A 39 -8.79 -0.66 3.81
CA CYS A 39 -7.74 -1.61 4.20
C CYS A 39 -6.94 -1.17 5.45
N ALA A 40 -7.04 0.09 5.86
CA ALA A 40 -6.39 0.61 7.06
C ALA A 40 -7.21 0.41 8.35
N ARG A 41 -8.37 -0.25 8.27
CA ARG A 41 -9.17 -0.55 9.46
C ARG A 41 -8.45 -1.51 10.40
N ALA A 42 -8.72 -1.34 11.70
CA ALA A 42 -8.26 -2.23 12.76
C ALA A 42 -9.42 -2.67 13.63
N THR A 43 -9.17 -3.57 14.57
CA THR A 43 -10.10 -3.89 15.67
C THR A 43 -10.19 -2.72 16.64
N HIS A 44 -11.24 -2.73 17.47
CA HIS A 44 -11.39 -1.75 18.54
C HIS A 44 -10.55 -2.11 19.77
N PRO A 45 -10.22 -1.13 20.62
CA PRO A 45 -9.57 -1.39 21.90
C PRO A 45 -10.30 -2.50 22.69
N PRO A 46 -9.61 -3.25 23.55
CA PRO A 46 -8.24 -2.97 24.01
C PRO A 46 -7.12 -3.43 23.07
N TYR A 47 -7.39 -4.18 22.00
CA TYR A 47 -6.38 -4.64 21.04
C TYR A 47 -6.63 -4.03 19.67
N VAL A 48 -5.71 -3.18 19.21
CA VAL A 48 -5.82 -2.48 17.93
C VAL A 48 -5.03 -3.25 16.85
N ALA A 49 -5.64 -4.29 16.31
CA ALA A 49 -5.04 -5.18 15.32
C ALA A 49 -5.47 -4.82 13.90
N HIS A 50 -4.52 -4.53 13.03
CA HIS A 50 -4.74 -4.09 11.64
C HIS A 50 -4.92 -5.27 10.66
N GLN A 51 -5.26 -4.95 9.42
CA GLN A 51 -5.41 -5.97 8.35
C GLN A 51 -4.11 -6.20 7.56
N GLY A 52 -2.96 -6.02 8.19
CA GLY A 52 -1.62 -6.18 7.63
C GLY A 52 -0.62 -5.24 8.30
N PRO A 53 0.66 -5.29 7.90
CA PRO A 53 1.69 -4.37 8.38
C PRO A 53 1.27 -2.92 8.17
N HIS A 54 1.52 -2.10 9.18
CA HIS A 54 1.04 -0.72 9.22
C HIS A 54 2.16 0.26 9.56
N VAL A 55 3.12 0.37 8.65
CA VAL A 55 4.22 1.34 8.72
C VAL A 55 4.07 2.40 7.65
N LEU A 56 4.61 3.59 7.91
CA LEU A 56 4.84 4.64 6.92
C LEU A 56 6.34 4.77 6.65
N TYR A 57 6.69 5.27 5.47
CA TYR A 57 8.07 5.57 5.12
C TYR A 57 8.30 7.08 5.24
N ALA A 58 9.16 7.49 6.20
CA ALA A 58 9.37 8.89 6.55
C ALA A 58 10.18 9.69 5.53
N ASP A 59 10.66 9.06 4.46
CA ASP A 59 11.46 9.64 3.38
C ASP A 59 10.66 9.92 2.09
N GLY A 60 9.32 9.76 2.12
CA GLY A 60 8.47 9.84 0.93
C GLY A 60 7.52 11.04 0.89
N PRO A 61 6.94 11.31 -0.31
CA PRO A 61 5.97 12.40 -0.50
C PRO A 61 4.72 12.29 0.37
N TRP A 62 4.30 11.05 0.70
CA TRP A 62 3.16 10.78 1.57
C TRP A 62 3.42 11.30 2.98
N TRP A 63 4.58 10.98 3.54
CA TRP A 63 5.00 11.47 4.84
C TRP A 63 5.12 13.00 4.88
N ALA A 64 5.79 13.60 3.91
CA ALA A 64 5.94 15.04 3.82
C ALA A 64 4.57 15.77 3.75
N TRP A 65 3.62 15.21 3.01
CA TRP A 65 2.25 15.74 2.92
C TRP A 65 1.51 15.68 4.25
N LEU A 66 1.65 14.59 5.01
CA LEU A 66 1.08 14.43 6.34
C LEU A 66 1.69 15.40 7.35
N GLN A 67 3.02 15.56 7.31
CA GLN A 67 3.73 16.48 8.20
C GLN A 67 3.33 17.94 7.96
N ALA A 68 3.25 18.37 6.71
CA ALA A 68 2.84 19.73 6.34
C ALA A 68 1.45 20.10 6.89
N ARG A 69 0.59 19.09 7.13
CA ARG A 69 -0.77 19.25 7.70
C ARG A 69 -0.87 18.90 9.18
N ARG A 70 0.27 18.55 9.84
CA ARG A 70 0.31 18.10 11.24
C ARG A 70 -0.58 16.86 11.49
N LEU A 71 -0.68 15.96 10.52
CA LEU A 71 -1.53 14.76 10.57
C LEU A 71 -0.78 13.52 11.04
N VAL A 72 0.53 13.55 11.15
CA VAL A 72 1.34 12.41 11.62
C VAL A 72 1.02 12.06 13.08
N GLY A 73 0.89 13.08 13.95
CA GLY A 73 0.78 12.87 15.39
C GLY A 73 2.10 12.38 16.00
N GLU A 74 2.01 11.65 17.11
CA GLU A 74 3.14 10.99 17.72
C GLU A 74 3.58 9.78 16.87
N ALA A 75 4.89 9.62 16.67
CA ALA A 75 5.45 8.56 15.84
C ALA A 75 6.87 8.21 16.27
N THR A 76 7.28 6.98 15.99
CA THR A 76 8.63 6.48 16.28
C THR A 76 9.16 5.62 15.15
N GLY A 77 10.48 5.58 14.98
CA GLY A 77 11.15 4.62 14.10
C GLY A 77 11.28 3.24 14.75
N VAL A 78 12.06 2.37 14.11
CA VAL A 78 12.39 1.04 14.65
C VAL A 78 13.16 1.20 15.97
N PRO A 79 12.66 0.65 17.12
CA PRO A 79 13.31 0.83 18.39
C PRO A 79 14.68 0.14 18.44
N VAL A 80 15.75 0.89 18.72
CA VAL A 80 17.14 0.37 18.77
C VAL A 80 17.28 -0.81 19.72
N ARG A 81 16.59 -0.80 20.87
CA ARG A 81 16.57 -1.90 21.86
C ARG A 81 16.04 -3.24 21.30
N GLU A 82 15.28 -3.20 20.22
CA GLU A 82 14.68 -4.38 19.59
C GLU A 82 15.51 -4.94 18.42
N LEU A 83 16.54 -4.24 17.95
CA LEU A 83 17.37 -4.70 16.84
C LEU A 83 18.02 -6.07 17.10
N GLY A 84 18.42 -6.33 18.33
CA GLY A 84 18.96 -7.63 18.74
C GLY A 84 17.95 -8.79 18.71
N ARG A 85 16.66 -8.49 18.50
CA ARG A 85 15.55 -9.46 18.44
C ARG A 85 14.99 -9.65 17.03
N PHE A 86 15.62 -9.08 16.01
CA PHE A 86 15.38 -9.43 14.62
C PHE A 86 15.83 -10.87 14.35
N ARG A 87 15.02 -11.60 13.60
CA ARG A 87 15.32 -12.99 13.20
C ARG A 87 14.97 -13.20 11.73
N PHE A 88 15.65 -14.18 11.16
CA PHE A 88 15.41 -14.70 9.82
C PHE A 88 15.14 -16.19 9.94
N ARG A 89 13.96 -16.65 9.50
CA ARG A 89 13.72 -18.09 9.35
C ARG A 89 14.32 -18.55 8.03
N HIS A 90 15.27 -19.48 8.11
CA HIS A 90 15.92 -20.05 6.95
C HIS A 90 16.24 -21.53 7.24
N HIS A 91 15.80 -22.43 6.33
CA HIS A 91 15.85 -23.88 6.49
C HIS A 91 15.17 -24.33 7.81
N GLY A 92 13.97 -23.77 8.07
CA GLY A 92 13.17 -24.11 9.25
C GLY A 92 13.69 -23.60 10.59
N ARG A 93 14.80 -22.86 10.64
CA ARG A 93 15.45 -22.38 11.87
C ARG A 93 15.54 -20.86 11.92
N LEU A 94 15.39 -20.29 13.11
CA LEU A 94 15.63 -18.86 13.34
C LEU A 94 17.12 -18.55 13.41
N ARG A 95 17.54 -17.54 12.65
CA ARG A 95 18.91 -17.02 12.60
C ARG A 95 18.92 -15.52 12.92
N ARG A 96 20.06 -15.00 13.39
CA ARG A 96 20.24 -13.56 13.66
C ARG A 96 20.50 -12.76 12.41
N LEU A 97 21.11 -13.37 11.40
CA LEU A 97 21.47 -12.75 10.12
C LEU A 97 20.88 -13.58 8.98
N PRO A 98 20.53 -12.93 7.86
CA PRO A 98 20.15 -13.65 6.65
C PRO A 98 21.41 -14.33 6.02
N PRO A 99 21.23 -15.21 5.02
CA PRO A 99 22.34 -15.77 4.24
C PRO A 99 23.27 -14.68 3.69
N VAL A 100 24.58 -15.00 3.59
CA VAL A 100 25.60 -14.04 3.12
C VAL A 100 25.29 -13.49 1.74
N GLY A 101 24.76 -14.32 0.84
CA GLY A 101 24.33 -13.86 -0.49
C GLY A 101 23.24 -12.78 -0.42
N VAL A 102 22.27 -12.93 0.48
CA VAL A 102 21.22 -11.92 0.72
C VAL A 102 21.81 -10.63 1.28
N LEU A 103 22.77 -10.70 2.21
CA LEU A 103 23.47 -9.51 2.69
C LEU A 103 24.21 -8.77 1.57
N ARG A 104 24.92 -9.51 0.71
CA ARG A 104 25.61 -8.93 -0.46
C ARG A 104 24.61 -8.23 -1.39
N LEU A 105 23.50 -8.87 -1.71
CA LEU A 105 22.43 -8.30 -2.53
C LEU A 105 21.84 -7.02 -1.90
N LEU A 106 21.59 -7.00 -0.58
CA LEU A 106 21.07 -5.83 0.13
C LEU A 106 22.06 -4.65 0.13
N LEU A 107 23.35 -4.92 0.09
CA LEU A 107 24.42 -3.90 0.03
C LEU A 107 24.73 -3.43 -1.39
N ASP A 108 24.39 -4.22 -2.41
CA ASP A 108 24.62 -3.84 -3.80
C ASP A 108 23.64 -2.74 -4.24
N ARG A 109 24.20 -1.55 -4.46
CA ARG A 109 23.48 -0.38 -4.99
C ARG A 109 23.79 -0.12 -6.46
N SER A 110 24.76 -0.83 -7.02
CA SER A 110 25.32 -0.55 -8.35
C SER A 110 24.60 -1.28 -9.46
N THR A 111 24.10 -2.49 -9.19
CA THR A 111 23.49 -3.32 -10.21
C THR A 111 22.05 -2.90 -10.50
N PRO A 112 21.74 -2.42 -11.71
CA PRO A 112 20.38 -2.08 -12.09
C PRO A 112 19.52 -3.35 -12.21
N ALA A 113 18.33 -3.30 -11.67
CA ALA A 113 17.35 -4.37 -11.79
C ALA A 113 16.49 -4.11 -13.04
N PRO A 114 16.44 -5.04 -14.02
CA PRO A 114 15.68 -4.88 -15.25
C PRO A 114 14.16 -5.03 -15.03
N VAL A 115 13.37 -4.43 -15.90
CA VAL A 115 11.90 -4.53 -15.85
C VAL A 115 11.40 -5.84 -16.48
N ASP A 116 12.07 -6.29 -17.52
CA ASP A 116 11.69 -7.41 -18.40
C ASP A 116 12.11 -8.80 -17.91
N VAL A 117 12.90 -8.84 -16.82
CA VAL A 117 13.36 -10.10 -16.19
C VAL A 117 12.70 -10.26 -14.83
N ASP A 118 12.34 -11.49 -14.46
CA ASP A 118 11.85 -11.78 -13.12
C ASP A 118 12.97 -11.68 -12.06
N PHE A 119 12.56 -11.41 -10.81
CA PHE A 119 13.49 -11.15 -9.73
C PHE A 119 14.35 -12.38 -9.39
N ARG A 120 13.80 -13.60 -9.45
CA ARG A 120 14.54 -14.85 -9.21
C ARG A 120 15.68 -15.02 -10.19
N THR A 121 15.37 -14.96 -11.48
CA THR A 121 16.37 -15.08 -12.56
C THR A 121 17.45 -14.00 -12.47
N TRP A 122 17.06 -12.76 -12.16
CA TRP A 122 18.03 -11.66 -12.01
C TRP A 122 18.98 -11.88 -10.83
N VAL A 123 18.48 -12.30 -9.67
CA VAL A 123 19.33 -12.58 -8.48
C VAL A 123 20.16 -13.83 -8.68
N GLU A 124 19.60 -14.90 -9.26
CA GLU A 124 20.29 -16.17 -9.46
C GLU A 124 21.53 -16.02 -10.33
N ARG A 125 21.45 -15.24 -11.40
CA ARG A 125 22.60 -14.97 -12.31
C ARG A 125 23.79 -14.34 -11.59
N GLN A 126 23.58 -13.64 -10.50
CA GLN A 126 24.61 -12.85 -9.81
C GLN A 126 25.04 -13.46 -8.47
N TYR A 127 24.10 -14.10 -7.76
CA TYR A 127 24.29 -14.52 -6.38
C TYR A 127 23.97 -16.01 -6.15
N GLY A 128 23.52 -16.72 -7.18
CA GLY A 128 23.15 -18.14 -7.12
C GLY A 128 21.74 -18.42 -6.63
N GLU A 129 21.26 -19.65 -6.86
CA GLU A 129 19.89 -20.12 -6.64
C GLU A 129 19.43 -19.98 -5.17
N GLU A 130 20.28 -20.40 -4.21
CA GLU A 130 19.94 -20.29 -2.78
C GLU A 130 19.68 -18.85 -2.35
N THR A 131 20.50 -17.90 -2.85
CA THR A 131 20.31 -16.48 -2.58
C THR A 131 19.04 -15.96 -3.22
N ALA A 132 18.74 -16.38 -4.44
CA ALA A 132 17.52 -15.97 -5.15
C ALA A 132 16.25 -16.44 -4.41
N ALA A 133 16.23 -17.67 -3.95
CA ALA A 133 15.11 -18.21 -3.16
C ALA A 133 14.93 -17.46 -1.84
N ALA A 134 16.01 -17.26 -1.09
CA ALA A 134 15.98 -16.57 0.20
C ALA A 134 15.61 -15.08 0.05
N ALA A 135 16.10 -14.40 -0.99
CA ALA A 135 15.77 -13.00 -1.27
C ALA A 135 14.30 -12.84 -1.70
N ALA A 136 13.77 -13.78 -2.49
CA ALA A 136 12.35 -13.79 -2.84
C ALA A 136 11.48 -13.94 -1.57
N GLY A 137 11.81 -14.90 -0.68
CA GLY A 137 11.12 -15.06 0.60
C GLY A 137 11.17 -13.80 1.47
N LEU A 138 12.33 -13.12 1.53
CA LEU A 138 12.50 -11.87 2.26
C LEU A 138 11.52 -10.78 1.82
N MET A 139 11.12 -10.78 0.55
CA MET A 139 10.24 -9.76 -0.04
C MET A 139 8.75 -10.03 0.14
N GLY A 140 8.37 -11.13 0.78
CA GLY A 140 6.96 -11.45 1.04
C GLY A 140 6.21 -10.36 1.79
N VAL A 141 6.84 -9.67 2.75
CA VAL A 141 6.25 -8.57 3.51
C VAL A 141 5.87 -7.35 2.65
N ALA A 142 6.61 -7.11 1.58
CA ALA A 142 6.45 -5.93 0.73
C ALA A 142 5.68 -6.23 -0.57
N THR A 143 5.40 -7.50 -0.85
CA THR A 143 4.67 -7.92 -2.05
C THR A 143 3.37 -8.66 -1.73
N PHE A 144 3.31 -9.32 -0.56
CA PHE A 144 2.22 -10.21 -0.14
C PHE A 144 1.99 -11.37 -1.12
N ASP A 145 2.97 -11.64 -1.97
CA ASP A 145 2.95 -12.73 -2.94
C ASP A 145 3.64 -13.98 -2.36
N VAL A 146 3.16 -15.14 -2.75
CA VAL A 146 3.74 -16.42 -2.32
C VAL A 146 5.08 -16.69 -3.00
N ASP A 147 5.29 -16.14 -4.17
CA ASP A 147 6.55 -16.20 -4.91
C ASP A 147 6.95 -14.83 -5.47
N PRO A 148 7.52 -13.94 -4.62
CA PRO A 148 8.02 -12.66 -5.11
C PRO A 148 9.09 -12.78 -6.20
N GLY A 149 9.69 -13.96 -6.33
CA GLY A 149 10.68 -14.25 -7.36
C GLY A 149 10.16 -14.14 -8.80
N ARG A 150 8.86 -14.40 -9.02
CA ARG A 150 8.20 -14.31 -10.34
C ARG A 150 7.89 -12.89 -10.81
N LEU A 151 7.99 -11.90 -9.90
CA LEU A 151 7.68 -10.50 -10.19
C LEU A 151 8.85 -9.81 -10.90
N SER A 152 8.60 -8.68 -11.54
CA SER A 152 9.62 -7.86 -12.18
C SER A 152 10.79 -7.56 -11.22
N ALA A 153 12.03 -7.79 -11.67
CA ALA A 153 13.21 -7.51 -10.87
C ALA A 153 13.25 -6.04 -10.42
N ALA A 154 12.93 -5.11 -11.31
CA ALA A 154 12.86 -3.69 -10.98
C ALA A 154 11.84 -3.39 -9.88
N PHE A 155 10.66 -4.03 -9.96
CA PHE A 155 9.59 -3.87 -8.97
C PHE A 155 10.00 -4.36 -7.58
N VAL A 156 10.58 -5.56 -7.49
CA VAL A 156 10.99 -6.16 -6.21
C VAL A 156 12.22 -5.46 -5.65
N ALA A 157 13.22 -5.16 -6.48
CA ALA A 157 14.45 -4.49 -6.04
C ALA A 157 14.19 -3.07 -5.52
N ALA A 158 13.28 -2.31 -6.14
CA ALA A 158 12.88 -0.99 -5.65
C ALA A 158 12.30 -1.06 -4.22
N ARG A 159 11.44 -2.06 -3.97
CA ARG A 159 10.87 -2.33 -2.63
C ARG A 159 11.94 -2.76 -1.65
N MET A 160 12.79 -3.70 -2.04
CA MET A 160 13.88 -4.23 -1.22
C MET A 160 14.82 -3.11 -0.75
N ARG A 161 15.26 -2.25 -1.66
CA ARG A 161 16.11 -1.10 -1.34
C ARG A 161 15.49 -0.13 -0.34
N ARG A 162 14.16 0.03 -0.38
CA ARG A 162 13.43 0.92 0.50
C ARG A 162 13.14 0.30 1.86
N VAL A 163 12.62 -0.93 1.88
CA VAL A 163 12.26 -1.65 3.12
C VAL A 163 13.48 -1.93 4.00
N TYR A 164 14.61 -2.28 3.35
CA TYR A 164 15.86 -2.61 4.04
C TYR A 164 16.93 -1.50 3.93
N ALA A 165 16.51 -0.26 3.74
CA ALA A 165 17.42 0.87 3.79
C ALA A 165 18.01 1.06 5.20
N VAL A 166 19.24 1.62 5.25
CA VAL A 166 19.91 1.94 6.51
C VAL A 166 20.26 3.44 6.48
N PRO A 167 19.75 4.23 7.43
CA PRO A 167 18.78 3.89 8.47
C PRO A 167 17.42 3.50 7.92
N PRO A 168 16.63 2.63 8.63
CA PRO A 168 15.31 2.24 8.18
C PRO A 168 14.36 3.44 8.13
N PRO A 169 13.69 3.70 6.98
CA PRO A 169 12.71 4.79 6.89
C PRO A 169 11.34 4.42 7.49
N ALA A 170 11.17 3.16 7.90
CA ALA A 170 9.95 2.65 8.49
C ALA A 170 9.63 3.38 9.80
N THR A 171 8.43 3.94 9.88
CA THR A 171 7.96 4.76 11.00
C THR A 171 6.57 4.33 11.40
N PHE A 172 6.34 4.19 12.70
CA PHE A 172 5.09 3.77 13.32
C PHE A 172 4.40 4.99 13.93
N VAL A 173 3.16 5.25 13.52
CA VAL A 173 2.34 6.32 14.09
C VAL A 173 1.51 5.76 15.24
N PHE A 174 1.47 6.44 16.38
CA PHE A 174 0.76 5.98 17.58
C PHE A 174 -0.76 5.92 17.34
N GLY A 175 -1.38 4.85 17.86
CA GLY A 175 -2.75 4.45 17.53
C GLY A 175 -2.88 3.76 16.17
N GLY A 176 -1.75 3.44 15.55
CA GLY A 176 -1.69 2.78 14.24
C GLY A 176 -2.41 3.56 13.13
N TRP A 177 -2.82 2.87 12.11
CA TRP A 177 -3.56 3.48 11.00
C TRP A 177 -4.96 3.94 11.38
N ASN A 178 -5.60 3.38 12.41
CA ASN A 178 -6.88 3.90 12.92
C ASN A 178 -6.72 5.35 13.41
N GLY A 179 -5.65 5.63 14.17
CA GLY A 179 -5.33 6.97 14.62
C GLY A 179 -5.08 7.94 13.45
N LEU A 180 -4.38 7.48 12.41
CA LEU A 180 -4.13 8.28 11.20
C LEU A 180 -5.43 8.54 10.42
N ILE A 181 -6.28 7.53 10.24
CA ILE A 181 -7.60 7.68 9.58
C ILE A 181 -8.47 8.67 10.35
N ALA A 182 -8.49 8.61 11.66
CA ALA A 182 -9.25 9.55 12.48
C ALA A 182 -8.77 11.00 12.28
N ARG A 183 -7.44 11.22 12.27
CA ARG A 183 -6.86 12.55 12.00
C ARG A 183 -7.15 13.05 10.58
N LEU A 184 -7.05 12.20 9.57
CA LEU A 184 -7.42 12.55 8.20
C LEU A 184 -8.91 12.91 8.07
N ALA A 185 -9.78 12.12 8.69
CA ALA A 185 -11.22 12.38 8.68
C ALA A 185 -11.58 13.69 9.41
N ALA A 186 -10.97 13.96 10.55
CA ALA A 186 -11.15 15.23 11.27
C ALA A 186 -10.71 16.42 10.45
N HIS A 187 -9.55 16.32 9.78
CA HIS A 187 -9.04 17.38 8.90
C HIS A 187 -9.93 17.59 7.67
N ALA A 188 -10.40 16.50 7.04
CA ALA A 188 -11.36 16.60 5.93
C ALA A 188 -12.65 17.33 6.34
N ARG A 189 -13.21 17.00 7.51
CA ARG A 189 -14.41 17.70 8.05
C ARG A 189 -14.12 19.18 8.33
N ALA A 190 -12.96 19.50 8.88
CA ALA A 190 -12.54 20.90 9.12
C ALA A 190 -12.43 21.71 7.83
N LEU A 191 -12.14 21.07 6.70
CA LEU A 191 -12.15 21.68 5.36
C LEU A 191 -13.56 21.73 4.73
N GLY A 192 -14.61 21.28 5.43
CA GLY A 192 -15.97 21.30 4.93
C GLY A 192 -16.36 20.09 4.06
N VAL A 193 -15.57 18.99 4.09
CA VAL A 193 -15.94 17.75 3.39
C VAL A 193 -17.15 17.10 4.09
N ASP A 194 -18.22 16.84 3.33
CA ASP A 194 -19.39 16.08 3.79
C ASP A 194 -19.10 14.58 3.74
N ILE A 195 -18.77 13.98 4.89
CA ILE A 195 -18.45 12.54 5.01
C ILE A 195 -19.70 11.78 5.43
N ARG A 196 -20.16 10.88 4.56
CA ARG A 196 -21.35 10.03 4.74
C ARG A 196 -20.92 8.57 4.88
N THR A 197 -20.96 8.05 6.09
CA THR A 197 -20.74 6.62 6.40
C THR A 197 -22.04 5.84 6.33
N GLY A 198 -21.99 4.50 6.15
CA GLY A 198 -23.16 3.67 5.89
C GLY A 198 -23.85 4.01 4.56
N SER A 199 -23.17 4.74 3.68
CA SER A 199 -23.70 5.27 2.43
C SER A 199 -23.07 4.56 1.23
N ARG A 200 -23.68 3.44 0.84
CA ARG A 200 -23.23 2.65 -0.32
C ARG A 200 -23.74 3.28 -1.62
N VAL A 201 -22.82 3.60 -2.51
CA VAL A 201 -23.14 4.06 -3.87
C VAL A 201 -23.31 2.84 -4.77
N LEU A 202 -24.50 2.73 -5.40
CA LEU A 202 -24.87 1.60 -6.28
C LEU A 202 -24.88 1.99 -7.75
N ALA A 203 -24.99 3.27 -8.06
CA ALA A 203 -24.93 3.82 -9.43
C ALA A 203 -24.01 5.02 -9.43
N LEU A 204 -23.32 5.24 -10.55
CA LEU A 204 -22.35 6.34 -10.69
C LEU A 204 -23.05 7.70 -10.54
N PRO A 205 -22.63 8.55 -9.58
CA PRO A 205 -23.18 9.90 -9.44
C PRO A 205 -22.75 10.80 -10.62
N PRO A 206 -23.38 11.97 -10.77
CA PRO A 206 -22.91 12.97 -11.74
C PRO A 206 -21.43 13.33 -11.53
N ALA A 207 -20.70 13.47 -12.65
CA ALA A 207 -19.30 13.85 -12.66
C ALA A 207 -19.07 15.29 -12.13
N PRO A 208 -17.90 15.60 -11.55
CA PRO A 208 -16.72 14.72 -11.43
C PRO A 208 -16.79 13.75 -10.25
N VAL A 209 -16.32 12.52 -10.45
CA VAL A 209 -16.35 11.44 -9.46
C VAL A 209 -14.95 10.85 -9.27
N VAL A 210 -14.52 10.70 -8.02
CA VAL A 210 -13.32 9.92 -7.67
C VAL A 210 -13.75 8.58 -7.03
N VAL A 211 -13.48 7.48 -7.72
CA VAL A 211 -13.76 6.12 -7.25
C VAL A 211 -12.52 5.59 -6.53
N ALA A 212 -12.57 5.57 -5.20
CA ALA A 212 -11.48 5.18 -4.30
C ALA A 212 -11.82 3.89 -3.53
N THR A 213 -12.44 2.93 -4.21
CA THR A 213 -12.82 1.61 -3.68
C THR A 213 -11.82 0.54 -4.09
N SER A 214 -12.06 -0.74 -3.74
CA SER A 214 -11.32 -1.85 -4.35
C SER A 214 -11.59 -1.89 -5.86
N LEU A 215 -10.64 -2.39 -6.67
CA LEU A 215 -10.84 -2.52 -8.12
C LEU A 215 -12.06 -3.37 -8.48
N GLU A 216 -12.34 -4.42 -7.71
CA GLU A 216 -13.54 -5.25 -7.91
C GLU A 216 -14.84 -4.48 -7.67
N ALA A 217 -14.88 -3.58 -6.69
CA ALA A 217 -16.03 -2.72 -6.48
C ALA A 217 -16.13 -1.62 -7.55
N ALA A 218 -15.00 -1.07 -7.98
CA ALA A 218 -14.92 -0.11 -9.07
C ALA A 218 -15.39 -0.73 -10.40
N ARG A 219 -14.93 -1.95 -10.72
CA ARG A 219 -15.35 -2.73 -11.88
C ARG A 219 -16.87 -2.81 -12.00
N ARG A 220 -17.51 -3.21 -10.89
CA ARG A 220 -18.99 -3.33 -10.84
C ARG A 220 -19.70 -1.99 -10.95
N LEU A 221 -19.16 -0.93 -10.31
CA LEU A 221 -19.78 0.38 -10.33
C LEU A 221 -19.68 1.07 -11.70
N LEU A 222 -18.57 0.83 -12.41
CA LEU A 222 -18.27 1.44 -13.70
C LEU A 222 -18.70 0.55 -14.90
N ASP A 223 -19.12 -0.69 -14.63
CA ASP A 223 -19.35 -1.73 -15.66
C ASP A 223 -18.13 -1.89 -16.59
N ASP A 224 -16.93 -1.97 -16.00
CA ASP A 224 -15.66 -1.91 -16.71
C ASP A 224 -14.79 -3.14 -16.42
N ASP A 225 -14.86 -4.12 -17.28
CA ASP A 225 -14.13 -5.38 -17.16
C ASP A 225 -12.61 -5.24 -17.31
N SER A 226 -12.12 -4.12 -17.85
CA SER A 226 -10.68 -3.84 -17.91
C SER A 226 -10.01 -3.72 -16.52
N LEU A 227 -10.80 -3.54 -15.47
CA LEU A 227 -10.36 -3.52 -14.08
C LEU A 227 -10.23 -4.92 -13.45
N SER A 228 -10.57 -5.98 -14.20
CA SER A 228 -10.41 -7.37 -13.77
C SER A 228 -8.98 -7.88 -13.94
N GLY A 229 -8.63 -8.96 -13.23
CA GLY A 229 -7.38 -9.69 -13.45
C GLY A 229 -6.10 -8.99 -13.02
N VAL A 230 -6.16 -7.81 -12.38
CA VAL A 230 -4.95 -7.16 -11.85
C VAL A 230 -4.36 -8.02 -10.73
N PRO A 231 -3.10 -8.48 -10.86
CA PRO A 231 -2.50 -9.35 -9.87
C PRO A 231 -2.40 -8.70 -8.50
N SER A 232 -2.79 -9.45 -7.47
CA SER A 232 -2.66 -9.04 -6.07
C SER A 232 -2.54 -10.28 -5.18
N GLY A 233 -1.85 -10.16 -4.05
CA GLY A 233 -1.63 -11.26 -3.13
C GLY A 233 -2.88 -11.69 -2.37
N ARG A 234 -2.86 -12.94 -1.90
CA ARG A 234 -3.82 -13.50 -0.95
C ARG A 234 -3.07 -13.99 0.28
N THR A 235 -3.40 -13.46 1.44
CA THR A 235 -2.59 -13.64 2.67
C THR A 235 -3.47 -14.06 3.84
N VAL A 236 -3.04 -15.07 4.59
CA VAL A 236 -3.59 -15.39 5.89
C VAL A 236 -2.85 -14.62 6.97
N LEU A 237 -3.59 -14.11 7.95
CA LEU A 237 -3.06 -13.36 9.10
C LEU A 237 -3.50 -14.00 10.40
N LEU A 238 -2.60 -13.92 11.38
CA LEU A 238 -2.89 -14.20 12.79
C LEU A 238 -2.39 -13.02 13.62
N ASP A 239 -3.28 -12.38 14.34
CA ASP A 239 -2.97 -11.42 15.38
C ASP A 239 -3.08 -12.11 16.74
N VAL A 240 -2.06 -11.94 17.58
CA VAL A 240 -2.00 -12.52 18.91
C VAL A 240 -1.56 -11.47 19.91
N ALA A 241 -2.35 -11.29 20.97
CA ALA A 241 -1.89 -10.58 22.16
C ALA A 241 -1.35 -11.62 23.16
N VAL A 242 -0.16 -11.38 23.67
CA VAL A 242 0.51 -12.25 24.63
C VAL A 242 1.09 -11.45 25.79
N ARG A 243 1.10 -12.02 27.00
CA ARG A 243 1.94 -11.48 28.06
C ARG A 243 3.39 -11.53 27.62
N GLY A 244 4.08 -10.38 27.65
CA GLY A 244 5.41 -10.21 27.08
C GLY A 244 6.47 -11.12 27.70
N SER A 245 7.42 -11.58 26.88
CA SER A 245 8.60 -12.34 27.31
C SER A 245 9.86 -11.77 26.69
N ARG A 246 10.98 -11.86 27.44
CA ARG A 246 12.31 -11.47 26.90
C ARG A 246 12.79 -12.38 25.77
N ARG A 247 12.18 -13.57 25.61
CA ARG A 247 12.53 -14.54 24.55
C ARG A 247 11.79 -14.25 23.24
N ASP A 248 10.76 -13.40 23.27
CA ASP A 248 9.96 -13.09 22.08
C ASP A 248 10.79 -12.35 21.04
N ALA A 249 10.71 -12.76 19.78
CA ALA A 249 11.26 -12.04 18.66
C ALA A 249 10.55 -10.69 18.52
N PHE A 250 11.23 -9.69 17.94
CA PHE A 250 10.62 -8.44 17.53
C PHE A 250 10.06 -8.58 16.12
N VAL A 251 10.90 -8.97 15.18
CA VAL A 251 10.57 -9.24 13.80
C VAL A 251 11.11 -10.60 13.38
N VAL A 252 10.36 -11.36 12.63
CA VAL A 252 10.81 -12.53 11.90
C VAL A 252 10.52 -12.36 10.42
N CYS A 253 11.58 -12.32 9.61
CA CYS A 253 11.50 -12.45 8.16
C CYS A 253 11.54 -13.94 7.82
N ASP A 254 10.48 -14.49 7.26
CA ASP A 254 10.43 -15.90 6.86
C ASP A 254 10.90 -16.04 5.40
N LEU A 255 12.16 -16.42 5.24
CA LEU A 255 12.78 -16.62 3.92
C LEU A 255 12.31 -17.91 3.25
N ASP A 256 11.76 -18.87 4.02
CA ASP A 256 11.32 -20.16 3.50
C ASP A 256 9.93 -20.09 2.87
N GLU A 257 9.05 -19.23 3.41
CA GLU A 257 7.63 -19.22 3.04
C GLU A 257 7.09 -17.79 2.74
N ALA A 258 7.98 -16.82 2.53
CA ALA A 258 7.64 -15.42 2.27
C ALA A 258 6.75 -14.78 3.37
N GLY A 259 6.89 -15.25 4.61
CA GLY A 259 6.12 -14.80 5.75
C GLY A 259 6.78 -13.64 6.50
N TRP A 260 5.99 -13.04 7.37
CA TRP A 260 6.43 -11.96 8.25
C TRP A 260 5.73 -12.03 9.59
N LEU A 261 6.49 -11.84 10.66
CA LEU A 261 5.98 -11.65 12.00
C LEU A 261 6.55 -10.36 12.57
N GLU A 262 5.71 -9.55 13.22
CA GLU A 262 6.15 -8.33 13.87
C GLU A 262 5.36 -8.06 15.15
N ARG A 263 6.07 -7.65 16.21
CA ARG A 263 5.51 -7.22 17.49
C ARG A 263 5.28 -5.71 17.48
N PHE A 264 4.13 -5.29 17.02
CA PHE A 264 3.80 -3.88 16.79
C PHE A 264 3.72 -3.03 18.07
N THR A 265 3.48 -3.64 19.23
CA THR A 265 3.54 -2.93 20.52
C THR A 265 4.95 -2.56 20.97
N ALA A 266 5.99 -3.02 20.27
CA ALA A 266 7.36 -2.60 20.57
C ALA A 266 7.64 -1.14 20.16
N PRO A 267 7.26 -0.69 18.95
CA PRO A 267 7.26 0.71 18.57
C PRO A 267 6.03 1.48 19.06
N ASP A 268 4.83 0.91 19.04
CA ASP A 268 3.57 1.57 19.44
C ASP A 268 2.88 0.85 20.60
N PRO A 269 3.17 1.22 21.84
CA PRO A 269 2.59 0.57 23.02
C PRO A 269 1.08 0.82 23.18
N THR A 270 0.47 1.70 22.40
CA THR A 270 -0.97 2.02 22.49
C THR A 270 -1.87 0.96 21.87
N LEU A 271 -1.30 -0.02 21.16
CA LEU A 271 -2.05 -1.04 20.43
C LEU A 271 -2.58 -2.19 21.30
N ALA A 272 -2.11 -2.31 22.55
CA ALA A 272 -2.57 -3.32 23.52
C ALA A 272 -2.48 -2.80 24.96
N PRO A 273 -3.12 -3.48 25.94
CA PRO A 273 -2.98 -3.14 27.34
C PRO A 273 -1.53 -3.19 27.85
N PRO A 274 -1.17 -2.40 28.88
CA PRO A 274 0.17 -2.43 29.47
C PRO A 274 0.59 -3.84 29.91
N GLY A 275 1.84 -4.22 29.58
CA GLY A 275 2.38 -5.55 29.91
C GLY A 275 2.09 -6.62 28.85
N GLU A 276 1.28 -6.31 27.86
CA GLU A 276 0.98 -7.22 26.76
C GLU A 276 1.68 -6.79 25.45
N SER A 277 1.95 -7.77 24.60
CA SER A 277 2.51 -7.57 23.27
C SER A 277 1.50 -7.98 22.22
N LEU A 278 1.12 -7.06 21.34
CA LEU A 278 0.35 -7.39 20.15
C LEU A 278 1.30 -7.72 19.00
N VAL A 279 1.20 -8.94 18.53
CA VAL A 279 2.02 -9.51 17.45
C VAL A 279 1.13 -9.82 16.26
N GLN A 280 1.53 -9.38 15.09
CA GLN A 280 0.89 -9.76 13.84
C GLN A 280 1.79 -10.67 13.03
N VAL A 281 1.21 -11.72 12.50
CA VAL A 281 1.86 -12.66 11.59
C VAL A 281 1.08 -12.72 10.29
N GLN A 282 1.79 -12.74 9.19
CA GLN A 282 1.19 -12.94 7.87
C GLN A 282 1.98 -13.95 7.05
N LEU A 283 1.25 -14.70 6.24
CA LEU A 283 1.81 -15.65 5.29
C LEU A 283 0.97 -15.65 4.01
N PRO A 284 1.59 -15.50 2.82
CA PRO A 284 0.86 -15.65 1.57
C PRO A 284 0.30 -17.07 1.42
N LEU A 285 -0.93 -17.17 0.93
CA LEU A 285 -1.55 -18.43 0.58
C LEU A 285 -1.07 -18.89 -0.81
N ARG A 286 -0.72 -20.17 -0.91
CA ARG A 286 -0.36 -20.80 -2.18
C ARG A 286 -1.59 -20.93 -3.08
N PRO A 287 -1.43 -20.96 -4.40
CA PRO A 287 -2.54 -21.28 -5.32
C PRO A 287 -3.24 -22.56 -4.89
N GLY A 288 -4.56 -22.55 -4.77
CA GLY A 288 -5.37 -23.70 -4.34
C GLY A 288 -5.27 -24.07 -2.84
N GLU A 289 -4.44 -23.39 -2.07
CA GLU A 289 -4.28 -23.70 -0.64
C GLU A 289 -5.54 -23.33 0.16
N ALA A 290 -6.02 -24.29 0.96
CA ALA A 290 -7.10 -24.05 1.90
C ALA A 290 -6.67 -23.11 3.03
N VAL A 291 -7.53 -22.19 3.45
CA VAL A 291 -7.25 -21.23 4.54
C VAL A 291 -6.82 -21.92 5.84
N ALA A 292 -7.41 -23.09 6.15
CA ALA A 292 -7.02 -23.89 7.33
C ALA A 292 -5.55 -24.33 7.28
N SER A 293 -5.02 -24.67 6.11
CA SER A 293 -3.60 -25.01 5.92
C SER A 293 -2.70 -23.80 6.15
N GLY A 294 -3.08 -22.64 5.57
CA GLY A 294 -2.38 -21.38 5.81
C GLY A 294 -2.36 -21.01 7.31
N ARG A 295 -3.47 -21.17 8.02
CA ARG A 295 -3.52 -20.94 9.48
C ARG A 295 -2.53 -21.80 10.24
N ARG A 296 -2.41 -23.08 9.94
CA ARG A 296 -1.40 -23.95 10.59
C ARG A 296 0.03 -23.51 10.28
N ARG A 297 0.30 -22.98 9.07
CA ARG A 297 1.63 -22.45 8.72
C ARG A 297 1.95 -21.19 9.52
N VAL A 298 1.01 -20.28 9.67
CA VAL A 298 1.16 -19.06 10.48
C VAL A 298 1.43 -19.43 11.94
N GLU A 299 0.67 -20.36 12.54
CA GLU A 299 0.86 -20.80 13.92
C GLU A 299 2.26 -21.40 14.14
N ARG A 300 2.78 -22.21 13.21
CA ARG A 300 4.18 -22.69 13.28
C ARG A 300 5.22 -21.57 13.30
N LEU A 301 4.99 -20.49 12.58
CA LEU A 301 5.89 -19.32 12.63
C LEU A 301 5.83 -18.64 14.01
N VAL A 302 4.64 -18.56 14.60
CA VAL A 302 4.47 -18.04 15.97
C VAL A 302 5.15 -18.95 17.00
N ASP A 303 5.04 -20.27 16.89
CA ASP A 303 5.69 -21.23 17.77
C ASP A 303 7.23 -21.03 17.82
N LEU A 304 7.83 -20.74 16.65
CA LEU A 304 9.27 -20.45 16.56
C LEU A 304 9.63 -19.09 17.16
N ALA A 305 8.79 -18.06 16.93
CA ALA A 305 9.09 -16.67 17.26
C ALA A 305 8.79 -16.32 18.72
N LEU A 306 7.76 -16.95 19.31
CA LEU A 306 7.21 -16.65 20.63
C LEU A 306 7.08 -17.94 21.46
N PRO A 307 8.16 -18.50 21.99
CA PRO A 307 8.12 -19.77 22.72
C PRO A 307 7.09 -19.75 23.85
N GLY A 308 6.21 -20.76 23.90
CA GLY A 308 5.14 -20.87 24.90
C GLY A 308 4.04 -19.81 24.80
N TRP A 309 3.80 -19.30 23.59
CA TRP A 309 2.81 -18.22 23.37
C TRP A 309 1.38 -18.66 23.74
N GLN A 310 1.02 -19.93 23.52
CA GLN A 310 -0.32 -20.43 23.76
C GLN A 310 -0.77 -20.23 25.23
N GLU A 311 0.15 -20.47 26.18
CA GLU A 311 -0.10 -20.29 27.62
C GLU A 311 -0.14 -18.82 28.06
N ARG A 312 0.44 -17.94 27.26
CA ARG A 312 0.55 -16.51 27.50
C ARG A 312 -0.47 -15.66 26.71
N ALA A 313 -1.17 -16.29 25.75
CA ALA A 313 -2.11 -15.62 24.88
C ALA A 313 -3.34 -15.13 25.68
N THR A 314 -3.64 -13.85 25.53
CA THR A 314 -4.80 -13.18 26.13
C THR A 314 -5.89 -12.90 25.10
N TRP A 315 -5.49 -12.79 23.82
CA TRP A 315 -6.40 -12.57 22.71
C TRP A 315 -5.79 -13.07 21.40
N ARG A 316 -6.65 -13.47 20.46
CA ARG A 316 -6.23 -13.86 19.11
C ARG A 316 -7.32 -13.61 18.07
N ARG A 317 -6.89 -13.33 16.83
CA ARG A 317 -7.76 -13.18 15.67
C ARG A 317 -7.10 -13.77 14.43
N HIS A 318 -7.84 -14.59 13.69
CA HIS A 318 -7.48 -14.98 12.33
C HIS A 318 -8.22 -14.11 11.32
N SER A 319 -7.54 -13.72 10.25
CA SER A 319 -8.15 -13.05 9.11
C SER A 319 -7.52 -13.47 7.78
N VAL A 320 -8.16 -13.11 6.68
CA VAL A 320 -7.64 -13.33 5.32
C VAL A 320 -7.75 -12.02 4.58
N SER A 321 -6.65 -11.59 3.98
CA SER A 321 -6.61 -10.49 3.02
C SER A 321 -6.63 -11.08 1.61
N ASN A 322 -7.51 -10.60 0.75
CA ASN A 322 -7.64 -11.07 -0.62
C ASN A 322 -7.76 -9.87 -1.57
N GLY A 323 -6.82 -9.71 -2.50
CA GLY A 323 -6.81 -8.62 -3.46
C GLY A 323 -6.72 -7.22 -2.84
N ARG A 324 -6.07 -7.08 -1.67
CA ARG A 324 -5.97 -5.83 -0.91
C ARG A 324 -4.53 -5.48 -0.50
N SER A 325 -3.56 -6.06 -1.18
CA SER A 325 -2.14 -5.92 -0.89
C SER A 325 -1.38 -5.07 -1.91
N GLY A 326 -2.11 -4.28 -2.71
CA GLY A 326 -1.57 -3.50 -3.82
C GLY A 326 -1.36 -4.32 -5.09
N ALA A 327 -1.10 -3.64 -6.20
CA ALA A 327 -0.80 -4.28 -7.47
C ALA A 327 0.61 -4.86 -7.49
N LEU A 328 0.77 -5.96 -8.22
CA LEU A 328 2.03 -6.65 -8.46
C LEU A 328 2.43 -6.43 -9.92
N ASP A 329 3.65 -5.93 -10.15
CA ASP A 329 4.17 -5.74 -11.51
C ASP A 329 4.93 -7.00 -11.93
N LEU A 330 4.48 -7.63 -13.01
CA LEU A 330 5.13 -8.79 -13.64
C LEU A 330 6.27 -8.33 -14.56
N PRO A 331 7.14 -9.23 -15.04
CA PRO A 331 8.12 -8.89 -16.07
C PRO A 331 7.48 -8.15 -17.25
N CYS A 332 8.17 -7.18 -17.80
CA CYS A 332 7.70 -6.23 -18.81
C CYS A 332 6.61 -5.25 -18.35
N GLN A 333 6.23 -5.25 -17.07
CA GLN A 333 5.24 -4.33 -16.51
C GLN A 333 5.86 -3.35 -15.51
N THR A 334 5.25 -2.17 -15.43
CA THR A 334 5.56 -1.12 -14.46
C THR A 334 4.26 -0.60 -13.85
N TRP A 335 4.35 0.28 -12.88
CA TRP A 335 3.17 0.94 -12.32
C TRP A 335 2.33 1.72 -13.37
N ARG A 336 2.89 2.06 -14.55
CA ARG A 336 2.18 2.74 -15.64
C ARG A 336 1.21 1.84 -16.39
N ASP A 337 1.44 0.53 -16.33
CA ASP A 337 0.61 -0.49 -17.00
C ASP A 337 -0.60 -0.91 -16.14
N ARG A 338 -0.69 -0.39 -14.91
CA ARG A 338 -1.86 -0.59 -14.04
C ARG A 338 -3.05 0.24 -14.54
N PRO A 339 -4.29 -0.02 -14.05
CA PRO A 339 -5.47 0.77 -14.40
C PRO A 339 -5.22 2.27 -14.28
N ALA A 340 -5.48 3.02 -15.35
CA ALA A 340 -5.26 4.46 -15.40
C ALA A 340 -6.13 5.21 -14.36
N VAL A 341 -5.62 6.34 -13.87
CA VAL A 341 -6.38 7.24 -12.99
C VAL A 341 -7.62 7.77 -13.70
N GLU A 342 -7.47 8.25 -14.92
CA GLU A 342 -8.56 8.79 -15.73
C GLU A 342 -9.33 7.67 -16.43
N ARG A 343 -10.67 7.67 -16.32
CA ARG A 343 -11.58 6.71 -16.93
C ARG A 343 -12.54 7.33 -17.96
N GLY A 344 -12.33 8.59 -18.30
CA GLY A 344 -13.22 9.35 -19.19
C GLY A 344 -14.42 9.96 -18.45
N GLU A 345 -15.11 10.86 -19.11
CA GLU A 345 -16.38 11.51 -18.68
C GLU A 345 -16.35 12.07 -17.24
N GLY A 346 -15.18 12.51 -16.76
CA GLY A 346 -15.04 13.07 -15.41
C GLY A 346 -15.00 12.00 -14.29
N VAL A 347 -14.71 10.76 -14.63
CA VAL A 347 -14.52 9.65 -13.68
C VAL A 347 -13.02 9.37 -13.48
N PHE A 348 -12.59 9.27 -12.22
CA PHE A 348 -11.19 9.08 -11.85
C PHE A 348 -11.07 7.96 -10.81
N LEU A 349 -10.07 7.08 -10.98
CA LEU A 349 -9.74 6.05 -10.01
C LEU A 349 -8.67 6.52 -9.02
N ALA A 350 -8.74 6.04 -7.78
CA ALA A 350 -7.69 6.19 -6.78
C ALA A 350 -7.59 4.93 -5.91
N GLY A 351 -6.37 4.50 -5.60
CA GLY A 351 -6.12 3.31 -4.78
C GLY A 351 -4.70 2.77 -4.96
N ASP A 352 -4.38 1.73 -4.21
CA ASP A 352 -3.06 1.07 -4.21
C ASP A 352 -2.81 0.17 -5.42
N MET A 353 -3.82 -0.06 -6.25
CA MET A 353 -3.75 -0.87 -7.48
C MET A 353 -3.88 -0.02 -8.77
N VAL A 354 -3.87 1.29 -8.66
CA VAL A 354 -4.03 2.26 -9.77
C VAL A 354 -2.65 2.71 -10.27
N ALA A 355 -2.59 3.19 -11.51
CA ALA A 355 -1.37 3.72 -12.12
C ALA A 355 -0.86 4.96 -11.39
N ALA A 356 0.05 4.77 -10.46
CA ALA A 356 0.72 5.84 -9.73
C ALA A 356 2.06 5.34 -9.14
N PRO A 357 3.05 6.23 -9.01
CA PRO A 357 4.32 5.89 -8.40
C PRO A 357 4.20 5.69 -6.88
N GLY A 358 5.15 4.98 -6.30
CA GLY A 358 5.26 4.77 -4.85
C GLY A 358 5.21 3.32 -4.43
N LEU A 359 5.23 3.12 -3.12
CA LEU A 359 5.22 1.81 -2.46
C LEU A 359 3.98 1.71 -1.56
N LEU A 360 3.16 0.68 -1.75
CA LEU A 360 2.00 0.36 -0.90
C LEU A 360 1.04 1.58 -0.73
N SER A 361 0.89 2.12 0.47
CA SER A 361 0.02 3.27 0.75
C SER A 361 0.41 4.56 0.01
N GLU A 362 1.67 4.68 -0.46
CA GLU A 362 2.09 5.83 -1.28
C GLU A 362 1.43 5.82 -2.66
N VAL A 363 1.14 4.63 -3.22
CA VAL A 363 0.38 4.50 -4.48
C VAL A 363 -1.04 5.04 -4.28
N SER A 364 -1.70 4.69 -3.16
CA SER A 364 -3.00 5.26 -2.79
C SER A 364 -2.96 6.78 -2.68
N PHE A 365 -1.91 7.33 -2.05
CA PHE A 365 -1.70 8.76 -1.92
C PHE A 365 -1.47 9.45 -3.27
N ALA A 366 -0.57 8.92 -4.09
CA ALA A 366 -0.19 9.54 -5.37
C ALA A 366 -1.36 9.51 -6.37
N SER A 367 -2.06 8.37 -6.50
CA SER A 367 -3.24 8.23 -7.34
C SER A 367 -4.39 9.15 -6.89
N ALA A 368 -4.64 9.23 -5.58
CA ALA A 368 -5.69 10.08 -5.02
C ALA A 368 -5.46 11.57 -5.30
N ARG A 369 -4.21 12.04 -5.14
CA ARG A 369 -3.86 13.43 -5.47
C ARG A 369 -3.98 13.71 -6.97
N SER A 370 -3.61 12.75 -7.81
CA SER A 370 -3.79 12.87 -9.26
C SER A 370 -5.26 12.94 -9.62
N ALA A 371 -6.08 12.02 -9.10
CA ALA A 371 -7.52 11.97 -9.32
C ALA A 371 -8.22 13.28 -8.88
N ALA A 372 -7.90 13.78 -7.68
CA ALA A 372 -8.49 15.03 -7.19
C ALA A 372 -8.13 16.23 -8.06
N ARG A 373 -6.86 16.37 -8.48
CA ARG A 373 -6.45 17.46 -9.39
C ARG A 373 -7.18 17.40 -10.72
N GLN A 374 -7.29 16.21 -11.31
CA GLN A 374 -7.98 16.03 -12.59
C GLN A 374 -9.47 16.28 -12.44
N ALA A 375 -10.11 15.84 -11.35
CA ALA A 375 -11.52 16.12 -11.07
C ALA A 375 -11.81 17.62 -10.93
N VAL A 376 -10.94 18.36 -10.25
CA VAL A 376 -11.03 19.82 -10.15
C VAL A 376 -10.87 20.48 -11.52
N SER A 377 -9.84 20.08 -12.29
CA SER A 377 -9.58 20.63 -13.64
C SER A 377 -10.71 20.33 -14.61
N TRP A 378 -11.27 19.13 -14.59
CA TRP A 378 -12.40 18.72 -15.42
C TRP A 378 -13.61 19.63 -15.18
N SER A 379 -13.90 19.95 -13.94
CA SER A 379 -15.02 20.82 -13.58
C SER A 379 -14.86 22.24 -14.07
N TRP A 380 -13.64 22.76 -14.14
CA TRP A 380 -13.37 24.10 -14.70
C TRP A 380 -13.46 24.12 -16.22
N GLY A 381 -13.11 22.98 -16.88
CA GLY A 381 -13.21 22.83 -18.33
C GLY A 381 -14.65 22.83 -18.86
N GLN A 382 -15.60 22.28 -18.12
CA GLN A 382 -17.03 22.28 -18.48
C GLN A 382 -17.69 23.66 -18.40
N GLY A 383 -17.11 24.61 -17.65
CA GLY A 383 -17.58 25.98 -17.56
C GLY A 383 -17.00 26.92 -18.63
N ARG A 384 -16.07 26.49 -19.47
CA ARG A 384 -15.54 27.26 -20.61
C ARG A 384 -16.24 26.85 -21.90
N PRO A 385 -16.78 27.78 -22.71
CA PRO A 385 -17.19 27.44 -24.07
C PRO A 385 -15.97 26.84 -24.82
N PRO A 386 -16.18 25.85 -25.71
CA PRO A 386 -15.09 25.24 -26.44
C PRO A 386 -14.27 26.34 -27.10
N ALA A 387 -12.96 26.31 -26.93
CA ALA A 387 -12.05 27.21 -27.61
C ALA A 387 -12.36 27.10 -29.10
N ARG A 388 -12.82 28.20 -29.72
CA ARG A 388 -12.97 28.25 -31.17
C ARG A 388 -11.63 27.88 -31.76
N THR A 389 -11.58 26.75 -32.44
CA THR A 389 -10.47 26.39 -33.31
C THR A 389 -10.44 27.49 -34.39
N VAL A 390 -9.51 28.41 -34.26
CA VAL A 390 -9.19 29.34 -35.35
C VAL A 390 -8.55 28.46 -36.39
N VAL A 391 -9.31 28.08 -37.40
CA VAL A 391 -8.80 27.52 -38.63
C VAL A 391 -8.03 28.65 -39.27
N ALA A 392 -6.69 28.54 -39.27
CA ALA A 392 -5.84 29.43 -40.05
C ALA A 392 -6.19 29.22 -41.53
N ASP A 393 -6.66 30.26 -42.18
CA ASP A 393 -6.84 30.26 -43.63
C ASP A 393 -5.52 29.93 -44.29
N PRO A 394 -5.47 29.08 -45.33
CA PRO A 394 -4.26 28.81 -46.07
C PRO A 394 -3.83 30.09 -46.77
N VAL A 395 -2.68 30.62 -46.33
CA VAL A 395 -1.98 31.69 -47.05
C VAL A 395 -1.64 31.19 -48.43
N SER A 396 -2.20 31.77 -49.47
CA SER A 396 -1.90 31.55 -50.86
C SER A 396 -0.40 31.83 -51.12
N GLU A 397 0.37 30.80 -51.40
CA GLU A 397 1.68 30.90 -52.04
C GLU A 397 1.48 31.32 -53.50
N THR A 398 1.47 32.60 -53.77
CA THR A 398 1.71 33.16 -55.13
C THR A 398 2.24 34.57 -54.93
N GLU A 399 3.52 34.76 -55.25
CA GLU A 399 4.28 35.98 -55.50
C GLU A 399 5.62 36.05 -54.73
N ALA A 400 6.58 35.33 -55.20
CA ALA A 400 7.99 35.69 -55.02
C ALA A 400 8.87 34.97 -56.04
N SER A 401 8.67 35.27 -57.30
CA SER A 401 9.62 34.95 -58.38
C SER A 401 9.67 36.11 -59.34
N GLN A 402 10.38 37.16 -58.95
CA GLN A 402 10.95 38.17 -59.87
C GLN A 402 11.68 39.22 -59.04
N SER A 403 12.97 39.11 -58.93
CA SER A 403 13.95 40.18 -58.84
C SER A 403 15.20 39.69 -58.15
N MET A 404 16.10 39.19 -58.90
CA MET A 404 17.54 39.51 -58.77
C MET A 404 18.30 39.07 -60.02
N ARG A 405 18.55 40.07 -60.82
CA ARG A 405 19.82 40.13 -61.53
C ARG A 405 20.87 40.67 -60.60
#